data_b758487cf04059f837c56c8dac51f5a6
#
_entry.id   b758487cf04059f837c56c8dac51f5a6
#
_cell.length_a   1.000
_cell.length_b   1.000
_cell.length_c   1.000
_cell.angle_alpha   90.00
_cell.angle_beta   90.00
_cell.angle_gamma   90.00
#
_symmetry.space_group_name_H-M   'P 1'
#
loop_
_entity.id
_entity.type
_entity.pdbx_description
1 polymer ?
#
loop_
_entity_poly.entity_id
_entity_poly.type
_entity_poly.pdbx_seq_one_letter_code
_entity_poly.pdbx_strand_id
1 'polypeptide(L)'
;MTTAKNSNHEKVKDEDFDLIQAINAGQVDRFHELVKRYEQKLYNFSLRMCHDPSDAEDMVQDTFLNVFKYLKDFRYETKFKNWLYKVAASTCIKIKRKSKFAPERELSLDEFLPGDNTEVVEKVPEWALMPLDKLLNEELAAVIQKGILSIPKKYRMVIVLRDIEGFSTQETAQILNLSPANVKVRLHRARLYLRDKLKGYFANEQ
;
A
#
# COMPACT_ATOMS: atom_id res chain seq x y z
N MET A 1 11.16 -40.62 -17.80
CA MET A 1 10.69 -40.61 -16.38
C MET A 1 10.70 -39.17 -15.88
N THR A 2 9.58 -38.48 -15.99
CA THR A 2 9.45 -37.05 -15.66
C THR A 2 8.82 -36.97 -14.29
N THR A 3 9.62 -36.66 -13.30
CA THR A 3 9.14 -36.46 -11.91
C THR A 3 8.35 -35.14 -11.83
N ALA A 4 7.04 -35.24 -11.77
CA ALA A 4 6.16 -34.14 -11.42
C ALA A 4 6.49 -33.71 -9.98
N LYS A 5 7.05 -32.49 -9.80
CA LYS A 5 7.16 -31.85 -8.51
C LYS A 5 5.75 -31.47 -8.02
N ASN A 6 5.20 -32.31 -7.17
CA ASN A 6 4.00 -32.03 -6.41
C ASN A 6 4.35 -30.95 -5.36
N SER A 7 4.23 -29.68 -5.71
CA SER A 7 4.33 -28.57 -4.75
C SER A 7 3.03 -28.51 -3.96
N ASN A 8 2.99 -29.26 -2.86
CA ASN A 8 1.94 -29.17 -1.85
C ASN A 8 2.12 -27.81 -1.14
N HIS A 9 1.66 -26.72 -1.76
CA HIS A 9 1.61 -25.43 -1.11
C HIS A 9 0.47 -25.50 -0.08
N GLU A 10 0.84 -25.56 1.17
CA GLU A 10 -0.09 -25.43 2.30
C GLU A 10 -0.88 -24.12 2.10
N LYS A 11 -2.21 -24.26 1.90
CA LYS A 11 -3.07 -23.10 1.66
C LYS A 11 -3.03 -22.21 2.90
N VAL A 12 -2.73 -20.94 2.72
CA VAL A 12 -2.70 -19.96 3.81
C VAL A 12 -4.12 -19.84 4.38
N LYS A 13 -4.26 -19.96 5.71
CA LYS A 13 -5.54 -19.73 6.38
C LYS A 13 -5.96 -18.28 6.18
N ASP A 14 -7.04 -18.07 5.44
CA ASP A 14 -7.56 -16.76 5.04
C ASP A 14 -9.01 -16.64 5.54
N GLU A 15 -9.34 -15.51 6.16
CA GLU A 15 -10.69 -15.21 6.65
C GLU A 15 -11.70 -15.02 5.51
N ASP A 16 -11.24 -14.75 4.29
CA ASP A 16 -12.06 -14.57 3.10
C ASP A 16 -12.21 -15.84 2.26
N PHE A 17 -11.57 -16.96 2.68
CA PHE A 17 -11.51 -18.19 1.89
C PHE A 17 -12.89 -18.70 1.47
N ASP A 18 -13.80 -18.88 2.46
CA ASP A 18 -15.14 -19.42 2.21
C ASP A 18 -15.98 -18.50 1.31
N LEU A 19 -15.84 -17.19 1.52
CA LEU A 19 -16.54 -16.19 0.74
C LEU A 19 -16.05 -16.21 -0.73
N ILE A 20 -14.75 -16.25 -0.94
CA ILE A 20 -14.15 -16.30 -2.28
C ILE A 20 -14.51 -17.61 -2.99
N GLN A 21 -14.52 -18.74 -2.28
CA GLN A 21 -14.98 -20.01 -2.86
C GLN A 21 -16.45 -19.96 -3.29
N ALA A 22 -17.33 -19.39 -2.48
CA ALA A 22 -18.74 -19.24 -2.82
C ALA A 22 -18.94 -18.37 -4.06
N ILE A 23 -18.22 -17.24 -4.17
CA ILE A 23 -18.28 -16.36 -5.33
C ILE A 23 -17.80 -17.12 -6.60
N ASN A 24 -16.68 -17.83 -6.51
CA ASN A 24 -16.11 -18.60 -7.60
C ASN A 24 -16.98 -19.80 -8.02
N ALA A 25 -17.81 -20.33 -7.08
CA ALA A 25 -18.81 -21.38 -7.34
C ALA A 25 -20.11 -20.84 -7.98
N GLY A 26 -20.20 -19.52 -8.25
CA GLY A 26 -21.32 -18.91 -8.96
C GLY A 26 -22.21 -18.01 -8.10
N GLN A 27 -21.97 -17.88 -6.79
CA GLN A 27 -22.71 -16.94 -5.91
C GLN A 27 -22.15 -15.51 -6.08
N VAL A 28 -22.25 -14.98 -7.31
CA VAL A 28 -21.63 -13.72 -7.71
C VAL A 28 -22.15 -12.54 -6.87
N ASP A 29 -23.41 -12.59 -6.46
CA ASP A 29 -24.03 -11.56 -5.62
C ASP A 29 -23.29 -11.36 -4.29
N ARG A 30 -22.59 -12.37 -3.79
CA ARG A 30 -21.79 -12.28 -2.58
C ARG A 30 -20.51 -11.45 -2.74
N PHE A 31 -20.15 -11.05 -3.96
CA PHE A 31 -19.00 -10.16 -4.18
C PHE A 31 -19.15 -8.83 -3.43
N HIS A 32 -20.38 -8.33 -3.26
CA HIS A 32 -20.63 -7.12 -2.47
C HIS A 32 -20.15 -7.23 -1.01
N GLU A 33 -20.10 -8.45 -0.45
CA GLU A 33 -19.59 -8.67 0.92
C GLU A 33 -18.08 -8.39 0.99
N LEU A 34 -17.31 -8.79 -0.05
CA LEU A 34 -15.90 -8.42 -0.16
C LEU A 34 -15.72 -6.91 -0.34
N VAL A 35 -16.54 -6.29 -1.18
CA VAL A 35 -16.50 -4.83 -1.38
C VAL A 35 -16.70 -4.13 -0.04
N LYS A 36 -17.79 -4.40 0.69
CA LYS A 36 -18.09 -3.79 2.01
C LYS A 36 -16.97 -3.99 3.03
N ARG A 37 -16.28 -5.13 3.00
CA ARG A 37 -15.19 -5.45 3.95
C ARG A 37 -13.95 -4.61 3.71
N TYR A 38 -13.68 -4.24 2.45
CA TYR A 38 -12.43 -3.64 2.05
C TYR A 38 -12.54 -2.23 1.46
N GLU A 39 -13.74 -1.74 1.08
CA GLU A 39 -13.92 -0.45 0.41
C GLU A 39 -13.31 0.72 1.19
N GLN A 40 -13.61 0.83 2.50
CA GLN A 40 -13.09 1.92 3.32
C GLN A 40 -11.56 1.86 3.46
N LYS A 41 -11.00 0.65 3.63
CA LYS A 41 -9.54 0.48 3.71
C LYS A 41 -8.85 0.85 2.41
N LEU A 42 -9.42 0.40 1.28
CA LEU A 42 -8.90 0.76 -0.05
C LEU A 42 -9.06 2.24 -0.34
N TYR A 43 -10.17 2.86 0.04
CA TYR A 43 -10.37 4.29 -0.12
C TYR A 43 -9.31 5.10 0.65
N ASN A 44 -9.10 4.76 1.92
CA ASN A 44 -8.08 5.40 2.74
C ASN A 44 -6.66 5.21 2.17
N PHE A 45 -6.36 4.00 1.66
CA PHE A 45 -5.10 3.73 0.96
C PHE A 45 -4.99 4.60 -0.31
N SER A 46 -6.05 4.68 -1.11
CA SER A 46 -6.10 5.45 -2.34
C SER A 46 -5.92 6.95 -2.09
N LEU A 47 -6.55 7.52 -1.06
CA LEU A 47 -6.35 8.92 -0.66
C LEU A 47 -4.89 9.24 -0.30
N ARG A 48 -4.16 8.28 0.28
CA ARG A 48 -2.73 8.43 0.58
C ARG A 48 -1.85 8.33 -0.67
N MET A 49 -2.38 7.76 -1.74
CA MET A 49 -1.66 7.59 -3.00
C MET A 49 -1.99 8.66 -4.04
N CYS A 50 -3.21 9.21 -3.99
CA CYS A 50 -3.73 10.20 -4.92
C CYS A 50 -3.81 11.58 -4.24
N HIS A 51 -3.67 12.65 -5.02
CA HIS A 51 -3.81 14.01 -4.52
C HIS A 51 -5.27 14.47 -4.52
N ASP A 52 -6.07 13.90 -5.41
CA ASP A 52 -7.48 14.23 -5.61
C ASP A 52 -8.39 13.11 -5.09
N PRO A 53 -9.44 13.42 -4.33
CA PRO A 53 -10.42 12.43 -3.87
C PRO A 53 -11.11 11.69 -5.03
N SER A 54 -11.39 12.35 -6.16
CA SER A 54 -11.98 11.71 -7.34
C SER A 54 -11.05 10.65 -7.93
N ASP A 55 -9.74 10.94 -8.03
CA ASP A 55 -8.75 9.94 -8.44
C ASP A 55 -8.68 8.76 -7.46
N ALA A 56 -8.93 9.00 -6.17
CA ALA A 56 -8.96 7.95 -5.16
C ALA A 56 -10.20 7.06 -5.32
N GLU A 57 -11.37 7.62 -5.61
CA GLU A 57 -12.60 6.89 -5.91
C GLU A 57 -12.44 6.04 -7.16
N ASP A 58 -11.93 6.61 -8.25
CA ASP A 58 -11.63 5.90 -9.50
C ASP A 58 -10.65 4.74 -9.25
N MET A 59 -9.64 4.95 -8.44
CA MET A 59 -8.68 3.91 -8.08
C MET A 59 -9.33 2.75 -7.32
N VAL A 60 -10.26 3.03 -6.40
CA VAL A 60 -11.01 2.00 -5.67
C VAL A 60 -11.90 1.21 -6.64
N GLN A 61 -12.64 1.90 -7.49
CA GLN A 61 -13.52 1.30 -8.48
C GLN A 61 -12.75 0.39 -9.44
N ASP A 62 -11.69 0.90 -10.04
CA ASP A 62 -10.80 0.13 -10.95
C ASP A 62 -10.17 -1.07 -10.23
N THR A 63 -9.82 -0.92 -8.95
CA THR A 63 -9.29 -2.03 -8.15
C THR A 63 -10.32 -3.13 -8.00
N PHE A 64 -11.56 -2.83 -7.61
CA PHE A 64 -12.60 -3.85 -7.44
C PHE A 64 -13.02 -4.47 -8.77
N LEU A 65 -13.07 -3.71 -9.87
CA LEU A 65 -13.28 -4.26 -11.20
C LEU A 65 -12.20 -5.29 -11.59
N ASN A 66 -10.92 -4.96 -11.32
CA ASN A 66 -9.84 -5.90 -11.58
C ASN A 66 -9.89 -7.12 -10.63
N VAL A 67 -10.23 -6.91 -9.35
CA VAL A 67 -10.43 -8.01 -8.39
C VAL A 67 -11.52 -8.94 -8.88
N PHE A 68 -12.69 -8.43 -9.25
CA PHE A 68 -13.80 -9.23 -9.76
C PHE A 68 -13.39 -10.04 -10.99
N LYS A 69 -12.72 -9.40 -11.94
CA LYS A 69 -12.25 -10.02 -13.18
C LYS A 69 -11.27 -11.16 -12.95
N TYR A 70 -10.34 -11.01 -11.98
CA TYR A 70 -9.25 -11.95 -11.76
C TYR A 70 -9.40 -12.79 -10.48
N LEU A 71 -10.56 -12.73 -9.80
CA LEU A 71 -10.78 -13.46 -8.55
C LEU A 71 -10.66 -14.98 -8.72
N LYS A 72 -11.07 -15.49 -9.90
CA LYS A 72 -10.93 -16.92 -10.26
C LYS A 72 -9.48 -17.39 -10.35
N ASP A 73 -8.56 -16.48 -10.63
CA ASP A 73 -7.12 -16.76 -10.75
C ASP A 73 -6.39 -16.66 -9.39
N PHE A 74 -7.11 -16.29 -8.33
CA PHE A 74 -6.53 -16.23 -6.99
C PHE A 74 -6.25 -17.63 -6.44
N ARG A 75 -4.96 -17.96 -6.22
CA ARG A 75 -4.49 -19.32 -5.93
C ARG A 75 -4.35 -19.66 -4.45
N TYR A 76 -4.71 -18.73 -3.54
CA TYR A 76 -4.53 -18.89 -2.08
C TYR A 76 -3.07 -19.13 -1.62
N GLU A 77 -2.10 -18.71 -2.41
CA GLU A 77 -0.67 -18.75 -2.07
C GLU A 77 -0.30 -17.66 -1.05
N THR A 78 -1.16 -16.69 -0.86
CA THR A 78 -1.06 -15.58 0.10
C THR A 78 -2.45 -15.22 0.61
N LYS A 79 -2.53 -14.40 1.67
CA LYS A 79 -3.83 -13.87 2.13
C LYS A 79 -4.49 -13.02 1.05
N PHE A 80 -5.82 -13.08 0.97
CA PHE A 80 -6.59 -12.26 0.02
C PHE A 80 -6.29 -10.77 0.18
N LYS A 81 -6.18 -10.27 1.42
CA LYS A 81 -5.77 -8.89 1.71
C LYS A 81 -4.48 -8.53 0.96
N ASN A 82 -3.45 -9.37 1.00
CA ASN A 82 -2.17 -9.11 0.34
C ASN A 82 -2.32 -9.05 -1.20
N TRP A 83 -3.10 -9.97 -1.75
CA TRP A 83 -3.39 -9.99 -3.19
C TRP A 83 -4.21 -8.77 -3.63
N LEU A 84 -5.22 -8.38 -2.85
CA LEU A 84 -6.03 -7.17 -3.07
C LEU A 84 -5.15 -5.91 -3.13
N TYR A 85 -4.24 -5.73 -2.18
CA TYR A 85 -3.32 -4.59 -2.18
C TYR A 85 -2.28 -4.64 -3.31
N LYS A 86 -1.93 -5.84 -3.79
CA LYS A 86 -1.12 -5.99 -5.01
C LYS A 86 -1.88 -5.51 -6.25
N VAL A 87 -3.17 -5.82 -6.36
CA VAL A 87 -4.03 -5.30 -7.43
C VAL A 87 -4.14 -3.78 -7.32
N ALA A 88 -4.41 -3.23 -6.13
CA ALA A 88 -4.51 -1.79 -5.89
C ALA A 88 -3.21 -1.04 -6.23
N ALA A 89 -2.05 -1.55 -5.80
CA ALA A 89 -0.76 -0.96 -6.14
C ALA A 89 -0.51 -0.96 -7.66
N SER A 90 -0.89 -2.04 -8.36
CA SER A 90 -0.78 -2.14 -9.81
C SER A 90 -1.70 -1.15 -10.52
N THR A 91 -2.93 -0.98 -10.05
CA THR A 91 -3.89 0.00 -10.55
C THR A 91 -3.36 1.42 -10.39
N CYS A 92 -2.84 1.75 -9.20
CA CYS A 92 -2.21 3.03 -8.90
C CYS A 92 -1.05 3.37 -9.86
N ILE A 93 -0.22 2.38 -10.22
CA ILE A 93 0.91 2.57 -11.16
C ILE A 93 0.39 2.79 -12.59
N LYS A 94 -0.68 2.09 -13.00
CA LYS A 94 -1.26 2.18 -14.35
C LYS A 94 -1.96 3.51 -14.61
N ILE A 95 -2.70 4.06 -13.63
CA ILE A 95 -3.36 5.36 -13.72
C ILE A 95 -2.33 6.44 -14.06
N LYS A 96 -1.18 6.45 -13.40
CA LYS A 96 -0.09 7.41 -13.69
C LYS A 96 0.43 7.27 -15.14
N ARG A 97 0.49 6.07 -15.70
CA ARG A 97 0.95 5.88 -17.09
C ARG A 97 0.00 6.46 -18.13
N LYS A 98 -1.30 6.55 -17.84
CA LYS A 98 -2.30 7.18 -18.71
C LYS A 98 -2.22 8.71 -18.65
N SER A 99 -1.88 9.29 -17.51
CA SER A 99 -1.69 10.73 -17.33
C SER A 99 -0.29 11.16 -17.80
N LYS A 100 -0.06 11.10 -19.11
CA LYS A 100 1.22 11.49 -19.75
C LYS A 100 1.51 13.00 -19.73
N PHE A 101 0.65 13.84 -19.15
CA PHE A 101 0.74 15.30 -19.23
C PHE A 101 1.25 16.00 -17.96
N ALA A 102 1.61 15.28 -16.91
CA ALA A 102 2.29 15.88 -15.77
C ALA A 102 3.73 15.36 -15.68
N PRO A 103 4.76 16.15 -16.07
CA PRO A 103 6.14 15.84 -15.74
C PRO A 103 6.29 16.10 -14.22
N GLU A 104 5.95 15.12 -13.38
CA GLU A 104 6.52 15.06 -12.05
C GLU A 104 8.03 14.88 -12.26
N ARG A 105 8.81 15.95 -12.10
CA ARG A 105 10.22 15.84 -11.80
C ARG A 105 10.31 14.95 -10.55
N GLU A 106 10.50 13.66 -10.75
CA GLU A 106 10.90 12.77 -9.67
C GLU A 106 12.28 13.25 -9.24
N LEU A 107 12.31 14.21 -8.30
CA LEU A 107 13.50 14.53 -7.55
C LEU A 107 13.97 13.21 -6.97
N SER A 108 15.11 12.72 -7.44
CA SER A 108 15.71 11.53 -6.89
C SER A 108 16.01 11.84 -5.43
N LEU A 109 15.40 11.13 -4.49
CA LEU A 109 15.75 11.25 -3.07
C LEU A 109 17.23 10.92 -2.83
N ASP A 110 17.88 10.29 -3.80
CA ASP A 110 19.32 10.02 -3.80
C ASP A 110 20.15 11.32 -3.89
N GLU A 111 19.59 12.42 -4.41
CA GLU A 111 20.24 13.74 -4.42
C GLU A 111 20.10 14.50 -3.08
N PHE A 112 19.12 14.13 -2.24
CA PHE A 112 18.82 14.83 -1.00
C PHE A 112 19.42 14.21 0.27
N LEU A 113 19.87 12.95 0.20
CA LEU A 113 20.41 12.26 1.36
C LEU A 113 21.88 11.91 1.11
N PRO A 114 22.82 12.46 1.88
CA PRO A 114 24.20 11.98 1.90
C PRO A 114 24.18 10.49 2.20
N GLY A 115 24.99 9.73 1.46
CA GLY A 115 25.09 8.28 1.61
C GLY A 115 25.54 7.90 3.02
N ASP A 116 24.59 7.65 3.87
CA ASP A 116 24.85 7.22 5.23
C ASP A 116 24.41 5.75 5.36
N ASN A 117 25.39 4.88 5.60
CA ASN A 117 25.24 3.48 5.94
C ASN A 117 24.76 3.29 7.39
N THR A 118 23.82 4.10 7.83
CA THR A 118 23.24 3.95 9.16
C THR A 118 22.39 2.68 9.21
N GLU A 119 22.65 1.84 10.20
CA GLU A 119 21.86 0.65 10.53
C GLU A 119 20.37 1.01 10.55
N VAL A 120 19.61 0.32 9.71
CA VAL A 120 18.16 0.52 9.60
C VAL A 120 17.51 0.05 10.89
N VAL A 121 17.27 0.98 11.81
CA VAL A 121 16.53 0.69 13.05
C VAL A 121 15.09 0.33 12.65
N GLU A 122 14.70 -0.91 12.92
CA GLU A 122 13.42 -1.49 12.55
C GLU A 122 12.23 -0.99 13.42
N LYS A 123 12.44 -0.01 14.28
CA LYS A 123 11.38 0.52 15.14
C LYS A 123 10.37 1.31 14.31
N VAL A 124 9.16 0.78 14.27
CA VAL A 124 7.98 1.48 13.74
C VAL A 124 7.76 2.71 14.62
N PRO A 125 7.70 3.94 14.07
CA PRO A 125 7.41 5.13 14.87
C PRO A 125 6.02 4.99 15.52
N GLU A 126 5.87 5.45 16.75
CA GLU A 126 4.60 5.35 17.50
C GLU A 126 3.41 5.98 16.76
N TRP A 127 3.63 7.07 16.04
CA TRP A 127 2.60 7.72 15.23
C TRP A 127 2.07 6.86 14.07
N ALA A 128 2.88 5.92 13.56
CA ALA A 128 2.46 5.02 12.48
C ALA A 128 1.52 3.91 12.98
N LEU A 129 1.51 3.66 14.28
CA LEU A 129 0.60 2.70 14.93
C LEU A 129 -0.76 3.33 15.28
N MET A 130 -0.86 4.65 15.26
CA MET A 130 -2.12 5.35 15.50
C MET A 130 -2.94 5.40 14.20
N PRO A 131 -4.21 4.94 14.21
CA PRO A 131 -5.13 5.22 13.12
C PRO A 131 -5.20 6.75 12.95
N LEU A 132 -5.01 7.24 11.72
CA LEU A 132 -5.14 8.67 11.40
C LEU A 132 -6.49 9.24 11.87
N ASP A 133 -7.53 8.40 11.88
CA ASP A 133 -8.88 8.72 12.35
C ASP A 133 -8.98 8.91 13.88
N LYS A 134 -7.94 8.55 14.64
CA LYS A 134 -7.84 8.72 16.10
C LYS A 134 -6.87 9.83 16.53
N LEU A 135 -6.26 10.51 15.57
CA LEU A 135 -5.51 11.71 15.90
C LEU A 135 -6.50 12.77 16.39
N LEU A 136 -6.36 13.12 17.67
CA LEU A 136 -7.20 14.08 18.40
C LEU A 136 -7.18 15.50 17.78
N ASN A 137 -6.38 15.72 16.74
CA ASN A 137 -6.19 17.00 16.08
C ASN A 137 -6.27 16.81 14.55
N GLU A 138 -7.37 17.29 13.94
CA GLU A 138 -7.58 17.28 12.48
C GLU A 138 -6.45 18.00 11.73
N GLU A 139 -5.87 19.03 12.34
CA GLU A 139 -4.75 19.78 11.77
C GLU A 139 -3.51 18.90 11.60
N LEU A 140 -3.14 18.13 12.63
CA LEU A 140 -2.00 17.20 12.57
C LEU A 140 -2.24 16.10 11.52
N ALA A 141 -3.47 15.57 11.45
CA ALA A 141 -3.83 14.58 10.43
C ALA A 141 -3.65 15.14 9.01
N ALA A 142 -4.09 16.38 8.78
CA ALA A 142 -3.92 17.06 7.49
C ALA A 142 -2.43 17.30 7.15
N VAL A 143 -1.62 17.69 8.15
CA VAL A 143 -0.16 17.89 7.98
C VAL A 143 0.54 16.58 7.63
N ILE A 144 0.22 15.49 8.34
CA ILE A 144 0.76 14.16 8.04
C ILE A 144 0.34 13.71 6.64
N GLN A 145 -0.94 13.86 6.28
CA GLN A 145 -1.43 13.51 4.94
C GLN A 145 -0.69 14.29 3.86
N LYS A 146 -0.53 15.61 4.02
CA LYS A 146 0.23 16.46 3.11
C LYS A 146 1.70 16.03 3.02
N GLY A 147 2.31 15.69 4.17
CA GLY A 147 3.66 15.14 4.24
C GLY A 147 3.79 13.83 3.46
N ILE A 148 2.86 12.89 3.63
CA ILE A 148 2.84 11.62 2.90
C ILE A 148 2.69 11.87 1.39
N LEU A 149 1.78 12.73 0.98
CA LEU A 149 1.56 13.06 -0.44
C LEU A 149 2.78 13.74 -1.08
N SER A 150 3.61 14.42 -0.31
CA SER A 150 4.86 15.03 -0.82
C SER A 150 5.99 14.02 -1.05
N ILE A 151 5.92 12.80 -0.47
CA ILE A 151 6.91 11.75 -0.70
C ILE A 151 6.80 11.23 -2.14
N PRO A 152 7.92 11.06 -2.90
CA PRO A 152 7.87 10.45 -4.22
C PRO A 152 7.20 9.07 -4.20
N LYS A 153 6.34 8.80 -5.19
CA LYS A 153 5.39 7.68 -5.22
C LYS A 153 6.00 6.31 -4.89
N LYS A 154 7.22 6.04 -5.40
CA LYS A 154 7.94 4.77 -5.16
C LYS A 154 8.31 4.52 -3.68
N TYR A 155 8.51 5.59 -2.89
CA TYR A 155 8.79 5.54 -1.45
C TYR A 155 7.51 5.64 -0.65
N ARG A 156 6.56 6.48 -1.11
CA ARG A 156 5.23 6.64 -0.51
C ARG A 156 4.49 5.30 -0.43
N MET A 157 4.51 4.52 -1.51
CA MET A 157 3.89 3.20 -1.54
C MET A 157 4.43 2.28 -0.44
N VAL A 158 5.74 2.31 -0.21
CA VAL A 158 6.37 1.47 0.81
C VAL A 158 5.99 1.92 2.23
N ILE A 159 6.06 3.22 2.54
CA ILE A 159 5.72 3.70 3.89
C ILE A 159 4.24 3.50 4.20
N VAL A 160 3.35 3.71 3.23
CA VAL A 160 1.91 3.48 3.41
C VAL A 160 1.63 2.02 3.69
N LEU A 161 2.17 1.08 2.92
CA LEU A 161 1.97 -0.35 3.14
C LEU A 161 2.56 -0.83 4.47
N ARG A 162 3.77 -0.35 4.83
CA ARG A 162 4.49 -0.81 6.02
C ARG A 162 3.98 -0.18 7.30
N ASP A 163 3.90 1.14 7.34
CA ASP A 163 3.71 1.90 8.57
C ASP A 163 2.23 2.26 8.81
N ILE A 164 1.39 2.25 7.78
CA ILE A 164 -0.04 2.58 7.91
C ILE A 164 -0.91 1.32 7.79
N GLU A 165 -0.71 0.53 6.73
CA GLU A 165 -1.52 -0.67 6.49
C GLU A 165 -1.04 -1.91 7.29
N GLY A 166 0.15 -1.82 7.90
CA GLY A 166 0.69 -2.83 8.82
C GLY A 166 1.22 -4.10 8.15
N PHE A 167 1.51 -4.08 6.84
CA PHE A 167 2.14 -5.23 6.17
C PHE A 167 3.57 -5.44 6.66
N SER A 168 4.00 -6.69 6.76
CA SER A 168 5.41 -7.03 7.01
C SER A 168 6.31 -6.65 5.84
N THR A 169 7.63 -6.63 6.06
CA THR A 169 8.61 -6.40 5.00
C THR A 169 8.47 -7.41 3.86
N GLN A 170 8.24 -8.68 4.19
CA GLN A 170 8.03 -9.75 3.22
C GLN A 170 6.75 -9.54 2.40
N GLU A 171 5.62 -9.28 3.05
CA GLU A 171 4.36 -9.03 2.37
C GLU A 171 4.44 -7.80 1.46
N THR A 172 5.06 -6.71 1.94
CA THR A 172 5.28 -5.49 1.13
C THR A 172 6.17 -5.80 -0.09
N ALA A 173 7.19 -6.62 0.09
CA ALA A 173 8.06 -7.06 -1.00
C ALA A 173 7.28 -7.84 -2.07
N GLN A 174 6.39 -8.75 -1.65
CA GLN A 174 5.51 -9.52 -2.54
C GLN A 174 4.47 -8.63 -3.25
N ILE A 175 3.84 -7.70 -2.51
CA ILE A 175 2.85 -6.75 -3.05
C ILE A 175 3.48 -5.89 -4.15
N LEU A 176 4.68 -5.37 -3.91
CA LEU A 176 5.35 -4.42 -4.81
C LEU A 176 6.30 -5.07 -5.82
N ASN A 177 6.48 -6.39 -5.76
CA ASN A 177 7.47 -7.13 -6.55
C ASN A 177 8.89 -6.57 -6.38
N LEU A 178 9.30 -6.39 -5.12
CA LEU A 178 10.61 -5.89 -4.71
C LEU A 178 11.35 -6.94 -3.88
N SER A 179 12.67 -6.78 -3.72
CA SER A 179 13.40 -7.53 -2.70
C SER A 179 13.12 -6.96 -1.30
N PRO A 180 13.15 -7.77 -0.23
CA PRO A 180 13.02 -7.29 1.14
C PRO A 180 14.06 -6.21 1.51
N ALA A 181 15.30 -6.33 0.99
CA ALA A 181 16.33 -5.32 1.17
C ALA A 181 15.94 -3.97 0.55
N ASN A 182 15.37 -4.00 -0.67
CA ASN A 182 14.89 -2.78 -1.34
C ASN A 182 13.72 -2.14 -0.58
N VAL A 183 12.81 -2.94 -0.01
CA VAL A 183 11.74 -2.43 0.88
C VAL A 183 12.33 -1.70 2.08
N LYS A 184 13.31 -2.31 2.78
CA LYS A 184 13.97 -1.68 3.95
C LYS A 184 14.62 -0.34 3.59
N VAL A 185 15.39 -0.29 2.50
CA VAL A 185 16.05 0.94 2.03
C VAL A 185 15.01 2.02 1.68
N ARG A 186 13.97 1.66 0.92
CA ARG A 186 12.92 2.63 0.54
C ARG A 186 12.12 3.13 1.74
N LEU A 187 11.83 2.26 2.70
CA LEU A 187 11.15 2.63 3.94
C LEU A 187 11.97 3.62 4.76
N HIS A 188 13.26 3.34 4.95
CA HIS A 188 14.18 4.22 5.68
C HIS A 188 14.20 5.62 5.04
N ARG A 189 14.39 5.71 3.74
CA ARG A 189 14.39 6.98 3.00
C ARG A 189 13.05 7.71 3.10
N ALA A 190 11.92 7.00 3.00
CA ALA A 190 10.60 7.58 3.15
C ALA A 190 10.39 8.19 4.54
N ARG A 191 10.83 7.50 5.59
CA ARG A 191 10.76 7.99 6.98
C ARG A 191 11.62 9.23 7.21
N LEU A 192 12.83 9.26 6.67
CA LEU A 192 13.71 10.42 6.75
C LEU A 192 13.07 11.64 6.07
N TYR A 193 12.51 11.45 4.88
CA TYR A 193 11.84 12.52 4.15
C TYR A 193 10.62 13.05 4.93
N LEU A 194 9.78 12.16 5.43
CA LEU A 194 8.61 12.56 6.21
C LEU A 194 9.00 13.30 7.49
N ARG A 195 10.00 12.80 8.21
CA ARG A 195 10.55 13.46 9.40
C ARG A 195 11.00 14.89 9.10
N ASP A 196 11.70 15.09 8.00
CA ASP A 196 12.18 16.41 7.60
C ASP A 196 11.04 17.38 7.28
N LYS A 197 10.01 16.89 6.59
CA LYS A 197 8.79 17.68 6.31
C LYS A 197 8.00 18.04 7.57
N LEU A 198 7.98 17.15 8.57
CA LEU A 198 7.24 17.38 9.81
C LEU A 198 8.01 18.25 10.81
N LYS A 199 9.35 18.35 10.72
CA LYS A 199 10.15 19.21 11.61
C LYS A 199 9.67 20.66 11.62
N GLY A 200 9.32 21.23 10.46
CA GLY A 200 8.83 22.59 10.35
C GLY A 200 7.52 22.84 11.10
N TYR A 201 6.66 21.83 11.17
CA TYR A 201 5.40 21.91 11.91
C TYR A 201 5.66 21.96 13.42
N PHE A 202 6.45 21.02 13.95
CA PHE A 202 6.74 20.96 15.38
C PHE A 202 7.68 22.07 15.89
N ALA A 203 8.46 22.72 15.01
CA ALA A 203 9.28 23.86 15.40
C ALA A 203 8.48 25.16 15.57
N ASN A 204 7.27 25.26 15.01
CA ASN A 204 6.40 26.43 15.14
C ASN A 204 5.43 26.34 16.32
N GLU A 205 5.35 25.18 17.01
CA GLU A 205 4.52 24.99 18.21
C GLU A 205 5.28 25.25 19.53
N GLN A 206 6.56 25.65 19.49
CA GLN A 206 7.35 26.10 20.64
C GLN A 206 7.51 27.63 20.64
#